data_1ac220b2133de44923498b3c8c8b341b
#
_entry.id   1ac220b2133de44923498b3c8c8b341b
#
_cell.length_a   1.000
_cell.length_b   1.000
_cell.length_c   1.000
_cell.angle_alpha   90.00
_cell.angle_beta   90.00
_cell.angle_gamma   90.00
#
_symmetry.space_group_name_H-M   'P 1'
#
loop_
_entity.id
_entity.type
_entity.pdbx_description
1 polymer ?
#
loop_
_entity_poly.entity_id
_entity_poly.type
_entity_poly.pdbx_seq_one_letter_code
_entity_poly.pdbx_strand_id
1 'polypeptide(L)'
;MKRAAVVVVIVVILVAAVALAGSVKTYQVTGPILEIKDTMIVVQKGKDKWEIAKDASTKVKGDLKVGAKVTIQYEMKATDIEVKAK
;
A
#
# COMPACT_ATOMS: atom_id res chain seq x y z
N MET A 1 14.40 37.34 7.33
CA MET A 1 13.26 37.03 6.49
C MET A 1 13.64 36.26 5.24
N LYS A 2 14.59 36.74 4.51
CA LYS A 2 15.04 36.02 3.31
C LYS A 2 15.57 34.63 3.67
N ARG A 3 16.26 34.52 4.79
CA ARG A 3 16.79 33.23 5.23
C ARG A 3 15.68 32.25 5.55
N ALA A 4 14.63 32.71 6.17
CA ALA A 4 13.51 31.83 6.49
C ALA A 4 12.84 31.30 5.24
N ALA A 5 12.69 32.15 4.21
CA ALA A 5 12.11 31.73 2.95
C ALA A 5 12.97 30.66 2.27
N VAL A 6 14.29 30.85 2.28
CA VAL A 6 15.19 29.88 1.70
C VAL A 6 15.11 28.53 2.41
N VAL A 7 15.07 28.58 3.75
CA VAL A 7 14.95 27.34 4.53
C VAL A 7 13.67 26.61 4.21
N VAL A 8 12.56 27.34 4.07
CA VAL A 8 11.27 26.73 3.75
C VAL A 8 11.33 26.04 2.40
N VAL A 9 11.95 26.69 1.41
CA VAL A 9 12.07 26.11 0.08
C VAL A 9 12.88 24.81 0.13
N ILE A 10 13.98 24.82 0.87
CA ILE A 10 14.81 23.62 1.01
C ILE A 10 14.01 22.48 1.64
N VAL A 11 13.23 22.76 2.67
CA VAL A 11 12.42 21.77 3.33
C VAL A 11 11.40 21.16 2.37
N VAL A 12 10.76 21.98 1.57
CA VAL A 12 9.79 21.53 0.59
C VAL A 12 10.45 20.61 -0.42
N ILE A 13 11.62 20.95 -0.91
CA ILE A 13 12.34 20.13 -1.86
C ILE A 13 12.68 18.76 -1.24
N LEU A 14 13.12 18.76 0.01
CA LEU A 14 13.45 17.51 0.68
C LEU A 14 12.23 16.61 0.82
N VAL A 15 11.09 17.18 1.18
CA VAL A 15 9.86 16.42 1.32
C VAL A 15 9.45 15.81 -0.01
N ALA A 16 9.55 16.58 -1.09
CA ALA A 16 9.21 16.08 -2.42
C ALA A 16 10.14 14.93 -2.83
N ALA A 17 11.42 15.06 -2.55
CA ALA A 17 12.39 14.01 -2.88
C ALA A 17 12.09 12.73 -2.09
N VAL A 18 11.77 12.86 -0.82
CA VAL A 18 11.43 11.69 0.01
C VAL A 18 10.17 11.03 -0.52
N ALA A 19 9.16 11.80 -0.89
CA ALA A 19 7.92 11.26 -1.42
C ALA A 19 8.17 10.46 -2.71
N LEU A 20 9.00 10.98 -3.61
CA LEU A 20 9.34 10.28 -4.83
C LEU A 20 10.14 9.02 -4.54
N ALA A 21 11.10 9.10 -3.63
CA ALA A 21 11.94 7.96 -3.30
C ALA A 21 11.14 6.85 -2.63
N GLY A 22 10.10 7.21 -1.85
CA GLY A 22 9.29 6.23 -1.15
C GLY A 22 8.13 5.69 -1.96
N SER A 23 7.96 6.15 -3.20
CA SER A 23 6.84 5.75 -4.04
C SER A 23 7.13 4.41 -4.71
N VAL A 24 6.23 3.46 -4.56
CA VAL A 24 6.33 2.17 -5.22
C VAL A 24 5.14 1.99 -6.15
N LYS A 25 5.29 1.07 -7.08
CA LYS A 25 4.25 0.80 -8.05
C LYS A 25 3.04 0.17 -7.39
N THR A 26 1.85 0.63 -7.76
CA THR A 26 0.61 0.05 -7.30
C THR A 26 0.09 -0.95 -8.31
N TYR A 27 -0.56 -1.97 -7.79
CA TYR A 27 -1.20 -3.02 -8.57
C TYR A 27 -2.65 -3.13 -8.18
N GLN A 28 -3.42 -3.81 -8.99
CA GLN A 28 -4.85 -4.02 -8.72
C GLN A 28 -5.19 -5.50 -8.79
N VAL A 29 -6.11 -5.91 -7.93
CA VAL A 29 -6.73 -7.23 -8.01
C VAL A 29 -8.22 -7.07 -7.79
N THR A 30 -9.00 -7.77 -8.61
CA THR A 30 -10.46 -7.75 -8.53
C THR A 30 -10.98 -9.16 -8.34
N GLY A 31 -11.88 -9.34 -7.40
CA GLY A 31 -12.48 -10.64 -7.18
C GLY A 31 -13.35 -10.64 -5.93
N PRO A 32 -14.00 -11.77 -5.64
CA PRO A 32 -14.82 -11.88 -4.44
C PRO A 32 -13.95 -12.09 -3.21
N ILE A 33 -14.42 -11.55 -2.09
CA ILE A 33 -13.76 -11.73 -0.81
C ILE A 33 -14.10 -13.10 -0.27
N LEU A 34 -13.06 -13.87 0.07
CA LEU A 34 -13.23 -15.19 0.67
C LEU A 34 -13.17 -15.14 2.20
N GLU A 35 -12.37 -14.23 2.74
CA GLU A 35 -12.17 -14.15 4.17
C GLU A 35 -11.75 -12.75 4.57
N ILE A 36 -12.20 -12.31 5.73
CA ILE A 36 -11.84 -11.00 6.28
C ILE A 36 -11.31 -11.21 7.70
N LYS A 37 -10.11 -10.68 7.94
CA LYS A 37 -9.50 -10.65 9.26
C LYS A 37 -9.13 -9.22 9.58
N ASP A 38 -8.78 -8.94 10.83
CA ASP A 38 -8.43 -7.59 11.26
C ASP A 38 -7.27 -7.00 10.45
N THR A 39 -6.31 -7.85 10.10
CA THR A 39 -5.09 -7.39 9.44
C THR A 39 -4.92 -7.93 8.03
N MET A 40 -5.90 -8.66 7.52
CA MET A 40 -5.77 -9.32 6.22
C MET A 40 -7.11 -9.55 5.56
N ILE A 41 -7.12 -9.46 4.25
CA ILE A 41 -8.27 -9.84 3.43
C ILE A 41 -7.81 -10.89 2.44
N VAL A 42 -8.62 -11.93 2.24
CA VAL A 42 -8.34 -12.95 1.23
C VAL A 42 -9.32 -12.75 0.08
N VAL A 43 -8.78 -12.59 -1.12
CA VAL A 43 -9.56 -12.37 -2.33
C VAL A 43 -9.23 -13.47 -3.32
N GLN A 44 -10.24 -13.98 -4.01
CA GLN A 44 -10.02 -14.98 -5.04
C GLN A 44 -9.80 -14.30 -6.40
N LYS A 45 -8.73 -14.70 -7.07
CA LYS A 45 -8.46 -14.26 -8.43
C LYS A 45 -8.20 -15.49 -9.28
N GLY A 46 -9.14 -15.83 -10.14
CA GLY A 46 -9.04 -17.07 -10.90
C GLY A 46 -9.03 -18.25 -9.95
N LYS A 47 -7.97 -19.05 -10.01
CA LYS A 47 -7.80 -20.19 -9.12
C LYS A 47 -6.94 -19.89 -7.89
N ASP A 48 -6.46 -18.67 -7.79
CA ASP A 48 -5.53 -18.29 -6.74
C ASP A 48 -6.22 -17.52 -5.63
N LYS A 49 -5.73 -17.71 -4.43
CA LYS A 49 -6.14 -16.95 -3.27
C LYS A 49 -5.07 -15.90 -2.98
N TRP A 50 -5.49 -14.66 -2.91
CA TRP A 50 -4.59 -13.55 -2.66
C TRP A 50 -4.80 -13.04 -1.24
N GLU A 51 -3.76 -13.14 -0.44
CA GLU A 51 -3.77 -12.61 0.93
C GLU A 51 -3.18 -11.22 0.90
N ILE A 52 -3.99 -10.25 1.30
CA ILE A 52 -3.58 -8.85 1.23
C ILE A 52 -3.65 -8.25 2.61
N ALA A 53 -2.54 -7.71 3.08
CA ALA A 53 -2.46 -7.08 4.38
C ALA A 53 -3.26 -5.78 4.39
N LYS A 54 -3.94 -5.54 5.49
CA LYS A 54 -4.76 -4.36 5.70
C LYS A 54 -4.40 -3.76 7.05
N ASP A 55 -4.29 -2.45 7.13
CA ASP A 55 -3.99 -1.77 8.38
C ASP A 55 -4.82 -0.49 8.50
N ALA A 56 -4.50 0.31 9.51
CA ALA A 56 -5.27 1.53 9.79
C ALA A 56 -5.19 2.55 8.66
N SER A 57 -4.16 2.50 7.83
CA SER A 57 -4.01 3.43 6.73
C SER A 57 -4.74 2.97 5.47
N THR A 58 -5.26 1.74 5.46
CA THR A 58 -6.00 1.21 4.32
C THR A 58 -7.36 1.90 4.23
N LYS A 59 -7.67 2.44 3.07
CA LYS A 59 -8.96 3.10 2.84
C LYS A 59 -9.97 2.08 2.34
N VAL A 60 -11.13 2.04 2.96
CA VAL A 60 -12.20 1.13 2.58
C VAL A 60 -13.42 1.95 2.18
N LYS A 61 -13.92 1.71 0.98
CA LYS A 61 -15.15 2.34 0.50
C LYS A 61 -16.22 1.27 0.32
N GLY A 62 -17.36 1.48 0.93
CA GLY A 62 -18.48 0.54 0.87
C GLY A 62 -18.42 -0.50 1.96
N ASP A 63 -19.31 -1.48 1.86
CA ASP A 63 -19.42 -2.55 2.85
C ASP A 63 -18.47 -3.69 2.56
N LEU A 64 -17.51 -3.87 3.43
CA LEU A 64 -16.52 -4.93 3.30
C LEU A 64 -17.06 -6.18 3.96
N LYS A 65 -17.41 -7.18 3.14
CA LYS A 65 -17.97 -8.43 3.66
C LYS A 65 -17.61 -9.59 2.76
N VAL A 66 -17.64 -10.79 3.31
CA VAL A 66 -17.36 -12.02 2.58
C VAL A 66 -18.38 -12.18 1.44
N GLY A 67 -17.89 -12.54 0.27
CA GLY A 67 -18.71 -12.69 -0.92
C GLY A 67 -18.84 -11.44 -1.76
N ALA A 68 -18.49 -10.27 -1.21
CA ALA A 68 -18.53 -9.04 -1.99
C ALA A 68 -17.41 -9.02 -3.01
N LYS A 69 -17.71 -8.50 -4.20
CA LYS A 69 -16.69 -8.33 -5.22
C LYS A 69 -15.99 -7.00 -4.98
N VAL A 70 -14.67 -7.02 -4.93
CA VAL A 70 -13.89 -5.82 -4.65
C VAL A 70 -12.78 -5.65 -5.67
N THR A 71 -12.36 -4.42 -5.85
CA THR A 71 -11.14 -4.08 -6.53
C THR A 71 -10.21 -3.47 -5.51
N ILE A 72 -9.07 -4.10 -5.32
CA ILE A 72 -8.10 -3.69 -4.31
C ILE A 72 -6.87 -3.15 -5.01
N GLN A 73 -6.47 -1.94 -4.62
CA GLN A 73 -5.18 -1.41 -5.02
C GLN A 73 -4.20 -1.72 -3.91
N TYR A 74 -3.07 -2.30 -4.28
CA TYR A 74 -2.08 -2.69 -3.30
C TYR A 74 -0.67 -2.40 -3.81
N GLU A 75 0.25 -2.36 -2.89
CA GLU A 75 1.66 -2.25 -3.20
C GLU A 75 2.41 -3.36 -2.49
N MET A 76 3.55 -3.71 -3.04
CA MET A 76 4.35 -4.77 -2.44
C MET A 76 5.29 -4.18 -1.42
N LYS A 77 5.34 -4.84 -0.27
CA LYS A 77 6.17 -4.41 0.85
C LYS A 77 7.03 -5.57 1.30
N ALA A 78 8.33 -5.34 1.36
CA ALA A 78 9.22 -6.34 1.92
C ALA A 78 9.08 -6.33 3.43
N THR A 79 8.95 -7.51 4.02
CA THR A 79 8.89 -7.65 5.47
C THR A 79 10.20 -8.11 6.04
N ASP A 80 11.07 -8.67 5.21
CA ASP A 80 12.37 -9.13 5.63
C ASP A 80 13.27 -9.20 4.41
N ILE A 81 14.46 -8.69 4.53
CA ILE A 81 15.44 -8.74 3.44
C ILE A 81 16.73 -9.30 4.00
N GLU A 82 17.16 -10.40 3.44
CA GLU A 82 18.42 -11.02 3.84
C GLU A 82 19.37 -11.04 2.65
N VAL A 83 20.55 -10.47 2.84
CA VAL A 83 21.55 -10.46 1.79
C VAL A 83 22.34 -11.76 1.85
N LYS A 84 22.39 -12.46 0.74
CA LYS A 84 23.12 -13.71 0.64
C LYS A 84 24.54 -13.45 0.15
N ALA A 85 25.48 -14.11 0.78
CA ALA A 85 26.83 -14.12 0.29
C ALA A 85 26.89 -15.03 -0.94
N LYS A 86 27.77 -14.70 -1.87
CA LYS A 86 27.84 -15.47 -3.10
C LYS A 86 28.34 -16.87 -2.89
#